data_70fa905834f055b131cb1a10e01609ff
#
_entry.id   70fa905834f055b131cb1a10e01609ff
#
_cell.length_a   1.000
_cell.length_b   1.000
_cell.length_c   1.000
_cell.angle_alpha   90.00
_cell.angle_beta   90.00
_cell.angle_gamma   90.00
#
_symmetry.space_group_name_H-M   'P 1'
#
loop_
_entity.id
_entity.type
_entity.pdbx_description
1 polymer ?
#
loop_
_entity_poly.entity_id
_entity_poly.type
_entity_poly.pdbx_seq_one_letter_code
_entity_poly.pdbx_strand_id
1 'polypeptide(L)'
;YRSKGFMASAQRFDIEIKGSQTHGARPWAGVDPIVVGAQIVNALQTIVSRQIDITQHPVVVTVGNFQAGVRNNIVPETASMSGTIRTFDPNIRLAVHEKIRRIVSNIAESQGAEATVEIDPGVPVTYNDSDLTALLGPTLDKVYGSTNVYEPPLVTGAEDFSFFQEQV
;
A
#
# COMPACT_ATOMS: atom_id res chain seq x y z
N TYR A 1 -17.87 -19.35 1.68
CA TYR A 1 -17.49 -18.56 2.85
C TYR A 1 -16.00 -18.74 3.14
N ARG A 2 -15.39 -17.76 3.82
CA ARG A 2 -13.97 -17.77 4.15
C ARG A 2 -13.75 -17.20 5.54
N SER A 3 -12.94 -17.85 6.34
CA SER A 3 -12.48 -17.38 7.64
C SER A 3 -11.34 -16.37 7.49
N LYS A 4 -11.18 -15.50 8.47
CA LYS A 4 -10.15 -14.44 8.51
C LYS A 4 -10.33 -13.39 7.41
N GLY A 5 -9.26 -12.77 6.96
CA GLY A 5 -9.32 -11.76 5.89
C GLY A 5 -9.87 -12.36 4.59
N PHE A 6 -10.90 -11.72 4.04
CA PHE A 6 -11.54 -12.16 2.80
C PHE A 6 -11.38 -11.12 1.69
N MET A 7 -11.78 -9.88 1.95
CA MET A 7 -11.54 -8.76 1.04
C MET A 7 -10.48 -7.83 1.60
N ALA A 8 -9.64 -7.30 0.73
CA ALA A 8 -8.49 -6.50 1.16
C ALA A 8 -8.91 -5.18 1.80
N SER A 9 -8.07 -4.68 2.69
CA SER A 9 -8.08 -3.25 3.02
C SER A 9 -7.75 -2.42 1.78
N ALA A 10 -8.19 -1.16 1.75
CA ALA A 10 -7.88 -0.23 0.67
C ALA A 10 -7.42 1.10 1.23
N GLN A 11 -6.12 1.39 1.12
CA GLN A 11 -5.55 2.68 1.47
C GLN A 11 -4.95 3.35 0.25
N ARG A 12 -4.98 4.69 0.27
CA ARG A 12 -4.18 5.54 -0.58
C ARG A 12 -2.96 6.03 0.20
N PHE A 13 -1.84 6.19 -0.48
CA PHE A 13 -0.72 6.97 0.02
C PHE A 13 -0.36 8.07 -0.96
N ASP A 14 0.09 9.19 -0.42
CA ASP A 14 0.62 10.34 -1.16
C ASP A 14 2.01 10.65 -0.61
N ILE A 15 2.95 10.89 -1.52
CA ILE A 15 4.35 11.23 -1.20
C ILE A 15 4.69 12.52 -1.91
N GLU A 16 5.16 13.50 -1.14
CA GLU A 16 5.74 14.73 -1.64
C GLU A 16 7.24 14.71 -1.40
N ILE A 17 8.02 15.05 -2.44
CA ILE A 17 9.48 15.11 -2.39
C ILE A 17 9.91 16.54 -2.72
N LYS A 18 10.70 17.14 -1.84
CA LYS A 18 11.26 18.46 -2.00
C LYS A 18 12.78 18.36 -2.18
N GLY A 19 13.23 18.75 -3.34
CA GLY A 19 14.63 18.90 -3.68
C GLY A 19 15.01 20.38 -3.76
N SER A 20 15.90 20.69 -4.71
CA SER A 20 16.36 22.05 -4.98
C SER A 20 16.53 22.24 -6.48
N GLN A 21 15.78 23.20 -7.03
CA GLN A 21 15.76 23.48 -8.46
C GLN A 21 17.14 23.95 -8.97
N THR A 22 17.52 23.48 -10.16
CA THR A 22 18.72 23.97 -10.84
C THR A 22 18.60 23.80 -12.36
N HIS A 23 19.53 24.41 -13.09
CA HIS A 23 19.63 24.18 -14.53
C HIS A 23 20.09 22.75 -14.82
N GLY A 24 19.48 22.06 -15.77
CA GLY A 24 19.78 20.66 -16.09
C GLY A 24 21.23 20.39 -16.51
N ALA A 25 21.95 21.42 -17.01
CA ALA A 25 23.38 21.32 -17.30
C ALA A 25 24.30 21.54 -16.08
N ARG A 26 23.71 21.83 -14.90
CA ARG A 26 24.42 22.03 -13.62
C ARG A 26 23.77 21.27 -12.49
N PRO A 27 23.54 19.95 -12.63
CA PRO A 27 22.76 19.16 -11.65
C PRO A 27 23.38 19.14 -10.25
N TRP A 28 24.69 19.30 -10.15
CA TRP A 28 25.42 19.37 -8.86
C TRP A 28 25.10 20.61 -8.02
N ALA A 29 24.41 21.60 -8.57
CA ALA A 29 24.04 22.84 -7.87
C ALA A 29 22.65 22.76 -7.21
N GLY A 30 21.98 21.61 -7.31
CA GLY A 30 20.67 21.37 -6.73
C GLY A 30 20.54 19.95 -6.19
N VAL A 31 19.29 19.57 -5.86
CA VAL A 31 18.90 18.22 -5.44
C VAL A 31 17.75 17.76 -6.33
N ASP A 32 17.94 16.68 -7.06
CA ASP A 32 16.99 16.23 -8.07
C ASP A 32 15.87 15.32 -7.49
N PRO A 33 14.65 15.83 -7.31
CA PRO A 33 13.55 15.05 -6.76
C PRO A 33 13.04 13.98 -7.74
N ILE A 34 13.35 14.05 -9.05
CA ILE A 34 13.00 13.01 -10.01
C ILE A 34 13.83 11.76 -9.75
N VAL A 35 15.14 11.92 -9.55
CA VAL A 35 16.05 10.81 -9.25
C VAL A 35 15.70 10.18 -7.89
N VAL A 36 15.45 11.02 -6.87
CA VAL A 36 15.00 10.56 -5.55
C VAL A 36 13.70 9.77 -5.68
N GLY A 37 12.71 10.29 -6.40
CA GLY A 37 11.42 9.64 -6.61
C GLY A 37 11.54 8.30 -7.35
N ALA A 38 12.38 8.23 -8.38
CA ALA A 38 12.64 6.98 -9.09
C ALA A 38 13.24 5.90 -8.18
N GLN A 39 14.16 6.26 -7.28
CA GLN A 39 14.71 5.34 -6.28
C GLN A 39 13.64 4.90 -5.28
N ILE A 40 12.77 5.80 -4.83
CA ILE A 40 11.65 5.48 -3.95
C ILE A 40 10.70 4.48 -4.63
N VAL A 41 10.29 4.72 -5.89
CA VAL A 41 9.43 3.80 -6.64
C VAL A 41 10.02 2.39 -6.66
N ASN A 42 11.31 2.26 -7.00
CA ASN A 42 12.00 0.97 -7.03
C ASN A 42 12.07 0.31 -5.64
N ALA A 43 12.42 1.08 -4.61
CA ALA A 43 12.56 0.56 -3.26
C ALA A 43 11.23 0.12 -2.65
N LEU A 44 10.13 0.81 -2.93
CA LEU A 44 8.79 0.42 -2.47
C LEU A 44 8.39 -0.98 -2.98
N GLN A 45 8.87 -1.41 -4.17
CA GLN A 45 8.63 -2.76 -4.67
C GLN A 45 9.28 -3.84 -3.78
N THR A 46 10.34 -3.49 -3.04
CA THR A 46 11.01 -4.43 -2.14
C THR A 46 10.18 -4.78 -0.90
N ILE A 47 9.18 -3.98 -0.55
CA ILE A 47 8.28 -4.28 0.56
C ILE A 47 7.60 -5.63 0.30
N VAL A 48 6.98 -5.78 -0.86
CA VAL A 48 6.27 -7.00 -1.26
C VAL A 48 7.25 -8.12 -1.59
N SER A 49 8.29 -7.82 -2.37
CA SER A 49 9.16 -8.85 -2.92
C SER A 49 10.24 -9.36 -1.96
N ARG A 50 10.53 -8.67 -0.84
CA ARG A 50 11.67 -8.99 0.06
C ARG A 50 11.38 -8.87 1.55
N GLN A 51 10.30 -8.21 1.97
CA GLN A 51 10.09 -7.83 3.38
C GLN A 51 8.80 -8.39 3.99
N ILE A 52 8.01 -9.11 3.18
CA ILE A 52 6.76 -9.75 3.61
C ILE A 52 6.72 -11.16 3.06
N ASP A 53 6.32 -12.11 3.89
CA ASP A 53 5.97 -13.46 3.44
C ASP A 53 4.61 -13.42 2.73
N ILE A 54 4.64 -13.29 1.42
CA ILE A 54 3.43 -13.20 0.59
C ILE A 54 2.61 -14.50 0.56
N THR A 55 3.17 -15.61 1.02
CA THR A 55 2.45 -16.89 1.10
C THR A 55 1.49 -16.92 2.29
N GLN A 56 1.80 -16.17 3.34
CA GLN A 56 0.97 -16.01 4.53
C GLN A 56 0.17 -14.71 4.51
N HIS A 57 0.79 -13.66 3.99
CA HIS A 57 0.25 -12.30 4.03
C HIS A 57 0.35 -11.64 2.65
N PRO A 58 -0.57 -11.95 1.72
CA PRO A 58 -0.58 -11.28 0.43
C PRO A 58 -0.74 -9.76 0.59
N VAL A 59 0.12 -9.01 -0.10
CA VAL A 59 0.15 -7.54 -0.05
C VAL A 59 0.34 -6.99 -1.46
N VAL A 60 -0.33 -5.87 -1.73
CA VAL A 60 -0.11 -5.07 -2.93
C VAL A 60 0.31 -3.66 -2.52
N VAL A 61 1.40 -3.18 -3.10
CA VAL A 61 1.83 -1.77 -3.03
C VAL A 61 2.10 -1.31 -4.46
N THR A 62 1.32 -0.34 -4.92
CA THR A 62 1.41 0.16 -6.29
C THR A 62 1.54 1.68 -6.30
N VAL A 63 2.57 2.22 -6.94
CA VAL A 63 2.63 3.62 -7.33
C VAL A 63 1.87 3.77 -8.63
N GLY A 64 0.74 4.47 -8.59
CA GLY A 64 -0.15 4.65 -9.75
C GLY A 64 0.04 5.98 -10.47
N ASN A 65 0.66 6.97 -9.80
CA ASN A 65 0.93 8.28 -10.35
C ASN A 65 2.29 8.78 -9.86
N PHE A 66 3.05 9.42 -10.76
CA PHE A 66 4.30 10.12 -10.46
C PHE A 66 4.41 11.34 -11.36
N GLN A 67 4.55 12.51 -10.77
CA GLN A 67 4.59 13.79 -11.46
C GLN A 67 5.80 14.61 -11.01
N ALA A 68 6.56 15.14 -11.97
CA ALA A 68 7.69 16.02 -11.70
C ALA A 68 8.08 16.79 -12.96
N GLY A 69 8.55 18.02 -12.74
CA GLY A 69 9.13 18.85 -13.80
C GLY A 69 8.14 19.34 -14.85
N VAL A 70 8.56 20.38 -15.59
CA VAL A 70 7.79 20.99 -16.68
C VAL A 70 8.66 21.31 -17.88
N ARG A 71 9.97 21.27 -17.75
CA ARG A 71 10.95 21.60 -18.81
C ARG A 71 12.10 20.61 -18.81
N ASN A 72 12.53 20.22 -20.00
CA ASN A 72 13.59 19.23 -20.20
C ASN A 72 14.99 19.69 -19.73
N ASN A 73 15.20 20.97 -19.54
CA ASN A 73 16.50 21.57 -19.15
C ASN A 73 16.50 22.15 -17.73
N ILE A 74 15.52 21.84 -16.91
CA ILE A 74 15.40 22.29 -15.52
C ILE A 74 15.18 21.07 -14.62
N VAL A 75 16.04 20.91 -13.62
CA VAL A 75 15.75 20.03 -12.48
C VAL A 75 14.68 20.72 -11.64
N PRO A 76 13.52 20.10 -11.40
CA PRO A 76 12.43 20.74 -10.65
C PRO A 76 12.76 20.87 -9.16
N GLU A 77 11.97 21.69 -8.46
CA GLU A 77 12.06 21.80 -7.00
C GLU A 77 11.34 20.65 -6.29
N THR A 78 10.24 20.16 -6.86
CA THR A 78 9.41 19.15 -6.24
C THR A 78 9.04 18.00 -7.19
N ALA A 79 8.75 16.87 -6.61
CA ALA A 79 8.07 15.75 -7.25
C ALA A 79 6.99 15.20 -6.33
N SER A 80 5.93 14.63 -6.89
CA SER A 80 4.87 13.97 -6.13
C SER A 80 4.54 12.62 -6.71
N MET A 81 4.11 11.72 -5.86
CA MET A 81 3.56 10.43 -6.29
C MET A 81 2.43 9.99 -5.38
N SER A 82 1.52 9.21 -5.94
CA SER A 82 0.45 8.58 -5.19
C SER A 82 0.25 7.13 -5.60
N GLY A 83 -0.30 6.35 -4.67
CA GLY A 83 -0.49 4.94 -4.92
C GLY A 83 -1.51 4.29 -4.00
N THR A 84 -1.57 2.97 -4.08
CA THR A 84 -2.52 2.18 -3.30
C THR A 84 -1.83 1.06 -2.54
N ILE A 85 -2.37 0.74 -1.37
CA ILE A 85 -1.98 -0.39 -0.53
C ILE A 85 -3.19 -1.31 -0.40
N ARG A 86 -2.95 -2.64 -0.50
CA ARG A 86 -3.93 -3.68 -0.21
C ARG A 86 -3.31 -4.70 0.72
N THR A 87 -3.99 -5.04 1.81
CA THR A 87 -3.57 -6.09 2.76
C THR A 87 -4.79 -6.89 3.22
N PHE A 88 -4.55 -8.08 3.75
CA PHE A 88 -5.61 -8.97 4.28
C PHE A 88 -5.47 -9.21 5.79
N ASP A 89 -4.56 -8.48 6.45
CA ASP A 89 -4.30 -8.58 7.87
C ASP A 89 -4.05 -7.17 8.44
N PRO A 90 -4.75 -6.79 9.55
CA PRO A 90 -4.60 -5.46 10.14
C PRO A 90 -3.19 -5.16 10.65
N ASN A 91 -2.45 -6.15 11.17
CA ASN A 91 -1.08 -5.94 11.67
C ASN A 91 -0.10 -5.74 10.52
N ILE A 92 -0.26 -6.52 9.45
CA ILE A 92 0.54 -6.36 8.24
C ILE A 92 0.28 -4.99 7.60
N ARG A 93 -0.96 -4.49 7.62
CA ARG A 93 -1.31 -3.14 7.18
C ARG A 93 -0.43 -2.09 7.87
N LEU A 94 -0.37 -2.11 9.19
CA LEU A 94 0.46 -1.17 9.95
C LEU A 94 1.96 -1.34 9.65
N ALA A 95 2.43 -2.57 9.56
CA ALA A 95 3.83 -2.84 9.21
C ALA A 95 4.20 -2.32 7.81
N VAL A 96 3.29 -2.38 6.83
CA VAL A 96 3.50 -1.83 5.49
C VAL A 96 3.59 -0.31 5.54
N HIS A 97 2.73 0.37 6.30
CA HIS A 97 2.77 1.82 6.48
C HIS A 97 4.14 2.28 7.01
N GLU A 98 4.64 1.61 8.06
CA GLU A 98 5.95 1.91 8.64
C GLU A 98 7.10 1.68 7.65
N LYS A 99 7.02 0.61 6.87
CA LYS A 99 8.02 0.31 5.83
C LYS A 99 8.04 1.40 4.75
N ILE A 100 6.88 1.86 4.30
CA ILE A 100 6.76 2.95 3.30
C ILE A 100 7.41 4.22 3.85
N ARG A 101 7.01 4.67 5.05
CA ARG A 101 7.57 5.88 5.68
C ARG A 101 9.08 5.80 5.81
N ARG A 102 9.59 4.68 6.34
CA ARG A 102 11.04 4.47 6.53
C ARG A 102 11.81 4.49 5.20
N ILE A 103 11.31 3.83 4.16
CA ILE A 103 11.96 3.81 2.85
C ILE A 103 12.02 5.21 2.27
N VAL A 104 10.91 5.92 2.28
CA VAL A 104 10.79 7.26 1.70
C VAL A 104 11.72 8.24 2.41
N SER A 105 11.68 8.31 3.75
CA SER A 105 12.50 9.25 4.51
C SER A 105 13.99 8.99 4.33
N ASN A 106 14.42 7.72 4.44
CA ASN A 106 15.83 7.37 4.35
C ASN A 106 16.42 7.61 2.95
N ILE A 107 15.65 7.33 1.88
CA ILE A 107 16.11 7.60 0.52
C ILE A 107 16.20 9.11 0.28
N ALA A 108 15.21 9.90 0.69
CA ALA A 108 15.24 11.34 0.54
C ALA A 108 16.43 11.93 1.30
N GLU A 109 16.60 11.58 2.57
CA GLU A 109 17.72 12.04 3.40
C GLU A 109 19.08 11.69 2.78
N SER A 110 19.25 10.46 2.26
CA SER A 110 20.51 10.02 1.64
C SER A 110 20.93 10.85 0.43
N GLN A 111 19.98 11.53 -0.21
CA GLN A 111 20.20 12.37 -1.39
C GLN A 111 20.16 13.88 -1.06
N GLY A 112 19.97 14.24 0.21
CA GLY A 112 19.82 15.63 0.64
C GLY A 112 18.47 16.26 0.30
N ALA A 113 17.45 15.45 0.02
CA ALA A 113 16.06 15.87 -0.17
C ALA A 113 15.25 15.72 1.11
N GLU A 114 14.10 16.40 1.16
CA GLU A 114 13.05 16.17 2.15
C GLU A 114 11.91 15.40 1.49
N ALA A 115 11.25 14.50 2.24
CA ALA A 115 10.03 13.86 1.76
C ALA A 115 9.02 13.64 2.89
N THR A 116 7.74 13.79 2.55
CA THR A 116 6.61 13.51 3.44
C THR A 116 5.76 12.37 2.88
N VAL A 117 5.13 11.61 3.77
CA VAL A 117 4.24 10.51 3.41
C VAL A 117 2.94 10.65 4.18
N GLU A 118 1.87 10.82 3.46
CA GLU A 118 0.50 10.72 4.00
C GLU A 118 -0.11 9.40 3.57
N ILE A 119 -0.77 8.70 4.48
CA ILE A 119 -1.49 7.45 4.21
C ILE A 119 -2.90 7.60 4.76
N ASP A 120 -3.87 7.57 3.87
CA ASP A 120 -5.28 7.59 4.22
C ASP A 120 -5.62 6.32 5.01
N PRO A 121 -6.36 6.39 6.13
CA PRO A 121 -6.83 5.21 6.85
C PRO A 121 -7.62 4.25 5.95
N GLY A 122 -8.34 4.79 4.96
CA GLY A 122 -9.04 4.02 3.93
C GLY A 122 -10.08 3.06 4.47
N VAL A 123 -10.30 1.96 3.76
CA VAL A 123 -11.25 0.91 4.11
C VAL A 123 -10.52 -0.23 4.83
N PRO A 124 -10.99 -0.69 5.99
CA PRO A 124 -10.42 -1.84 6.71
C PRO A 124 -10.48 -3.15 5.94
N VAL A 125 -9.81 -4.17 6.45
CA VAL A 125 -9.95 -5.55 5.96
C VAL A 125 -11.35 -6.06 6.28
N THR A 126 -12.06 -6.62 5.31
CA THR A 126 -13.25 -7.42 5.60
C THR A 126 -12.78 -8.72 6.23
N TYR A 127 -12.99 -8.85 7.53
CA TYR A 127 -12.46 -9.94 8.34
C TYR A 127 -13.57 -10.75 8.99
N ASN A 128 -13.66 -12.02 8.64
CA ASN A 128 -14.62 -12.92 9.22
C ASN A 128 -14.02 -13.65 10.43
N ASP A 129 -14.64 -13.53 11.57
CA ASP A 129 -14.24 -14.26 12.78
C ASP A 129 -14.20 -15.77 12.53
N SER A 130 -13.11 -16.41 12.98
CA SER A 130 -12.86 -17.82 12.67
C SER A 130 -13.83 -18.77 13.37
N ASP A 131 -14.18 -18.47 14.62
CA ASP A 131 -15.05 -19.34 15.42
C ASP A 131 -16.49 -19.22 14.94
N LEU A 132 -16.94 -17.98 14.66
CA LEU A 132 -18.25 -17.74 14.07
C LEU A 132 -18.37 -18.38 12.67
N THR A 133 -17.34 -18.27 11.86
CA THR A 133 -17.29 -18.87 10.52
C THR A 133 -17.40 -20.39 10.60
N ALA A 134 -16.67 -21.02 11.53
CA ALA A 134 -16.74 -22.46 11.77
C ALA A 134 -18.12 -22.89 12.28
N LEU A 135 -18.73 -22.11 13.16
CA LEU A 135 -20.06 -22.36 13.69
C LEU A 135 -21.15 -22.32 12.60
N LEU A 136 -21.02 -21.40 11.65
CA LEU A 136 -22.00 -21.22 10.56
C LEU A 136 -21.85 -22.23 9.43
N GLY A 137 -20.68 -22.81 9.23
CA GLY A 137 -20.36 -23.74 8.13
C GLY A 137 -21.38 -24.86 7.98
N PRO A 138 -21.69 -25.67 9.04
CA PRO A 138 -22.65 -26.74 8.95
C PRO A 138 -24.09 -26.30 8.60
N THR A 139 -24.45 -25.06 8.97
CA THR A 139 -25.75 -24.47 8.60
C THR A 139 -25.80 -24.14 7.12
N LEU A 140 -24.71 -23.57 6.57
CA LEU A 140 -24.60 -23.30 5.14
C LEU A 140 -24.68 -24.61 4.33
N ASP A 141 -23.96 -25.65 4.74
CA ASP A 141 -23.96 -26.95 4.11
C ASP A 141 -25.40 -27.56 4.09
N LYS A 142 -26.12 -27.41 5.19
CA LYS A 142 -27.52 -27.90 5.30
C LYS A 142 -28.49 -27.14 4.39
N VAL A 143 -28.31 -25.83 4.24
CA VAL A 143 -29.20 -24.95 3.46
C VAL A 143 -28.91 -25.04 1.97
N TYR A 144 -27.66 -25.02 1.58
CA TYR A 144 -27.25 -24.90 0.19
C TYR A 144 -26.71 -26.22 -0.42
N GLY A 145 -26.44 -27.22 0.41
CA GLY A 145 -25.75 -28.47 0.03
C GLY A 145 -24.23 -28.29 0.02
N SER A 146 -23.51 -29.27 0.58
CA SER A 146 -22.03 -29.20 0.77
C SER A 146 -21.23 -29.02 -0.53
N THR A 147 -21.76 -29.39 -1.69
CA THR A 147 -21.14 -29.19 -3.00
C THR A 147 -21.23 -27.75 -3.50
N ASN A 148 -22.13 -26.94 -2.94
CA ASN A 148 -22.34 -25.54 -3.30
C ASN A 148 -21.70 -24.57 -2.30
N VAL A 149 -21.15 -25.09 -1.22
CA VAL A 149 -20.45 -24.31 -0.19
C VAL A 149 -18.95 -24.51 -0.35
N TYR A 150 -18.22 -23.45 -0.63
CA TYR A 150 -16.77 -23.50 -0.88
C TYR A 150 -16.05 -22.29 -0.28
N GLU A 151 -14.75 -22.42 -0.08
CA GLU A 151 -13.91 -21.32 0.30
C GLU A 151 -13.40 -20.59 -0.95
N PRO A 152 -13.85 -19.34 -1.20
CA PRO A 152 -13.41 -18.58 -2.36
C PRO A 152 -11.96 -18.08 -2.18
N PRO A 153 -11.23 -17.73 -3.27
CA PRO A 153 -9.95 -17.06 -3.17
C PRO A 153 -10.08 -15.69 -2.51
N LEU A 154 -8.95 -15.14 -2.06
CA LEU A 154 -8.86 -13.77 -1.58
C LEU A 154 -9.23 -12.77 -2.69
N VAL A 155 -9.95 -11.71 -2.34
CA VAL A 155 -10.38 -10.65 -3.25
C VAL A 155 -9.66 -9.36 -2.92
N THR A 156 -8.93 -8.79 -3.88
CA THR A 156 -8.21 -7.52 -3.70
C THR A 156 -9.10 -6.27 -3.73
N GLY A 157 -10.39 -6.42 -4.03
CA GLY A 157 -11.42 -5.40 -3.79
C GLY A 157 -11.59 -5.13 -2.29
N ALA A 158 -12.12 -3.97 -1.95
CA ALA A 158 -12.47 -3.58 -0.59
C ALA A 158 -13.99 -3.44 -0.46
N GLU A 159 -14.51 -3.61 0.75
CA GLU A 159 -15.92 -3.56 1.08
C GLU A 159 -16.13 -2.73 2.35
N ASP A 160 -17.00 -1.73 2.29
CA ASP A 160 -17.24 -0.80 3.39
C ASP A 160 -17.96 -1.44 4.59
N PHE A 161 -18.56 -2.61 4.42
CA PHE A 161 -19.10 -3.42 5.54
C PHE A 161 -18.04 -3.71 6.61
N SER A 162 -16.76 -3.68 6.26
CA SER A 162 -15.64 -3.81 7.21
C SER A 162 -15.68 -2.79 8.35
N PHE A 163 -16.22 -1.58 8.13
CA PHE A 163 -16.39 -0.58 9.18
C PHE A 163 -17.43 -1.02 10.23
N PHE A 164 -18.46 -1.75 9.84
CA PHE A 164 -19.42 -2.31 10.78
C PHE A 164 -18.80 -3.44 11.58
N GLN A 165 -17.97 -4.26 10.95
CA GLN A 165 -17.26 -5.37 11.61
C GLN A 165 -16.28 -4.89 12.70
N GLU A 166 -15.73 -3.68 12.60
CA GLU A 166 -14.85 -3.09 13.62
C GLU A 166 -15.62 -2.59 14.86
N GLN A 167 -16.96 -2.56 14.83
CA GLN A 167 -17.82 -2.05 15.91
C GLN A 167 -18.48 -3.16 16.75
N VAL A 168 -18.35 -4.43 16.36
CA VAL A 168 -19.02 -5.57 17.01
C VAL A 168 -18.04 -6.62 17.50
#